data_fcc1645694e9d2e84c11a05987531517
#
_entry.id   fcc1645694e9d2e84c11a05987531517
#
_cell.length_a   1.000
_cell.length_b   1.000
_cell.length_c   1.000
_cell.angle_alpha   90.00
_cell.angle_beta   90.00
_cell.angle_gamma   90.00
#
_symmetry.space_group_name_H-M   'P 1'
#
loop_
_entity.id
_entity.type
_entity.pdbx_description
1 polymer ?
#
loop_
_entity_poly.entity_id
_entity_poly.type
_entity_poly.pdbx_seq_one_letter_code
_entity_poly.pdbx_strand_id
1 'polypeptide(L)'
;LHNFTLVHDDIMDEDDLRHNVVTIHKKWDNAHAVLAGDGLGALGPIFIGKIKRNTLDILIRYNEVILEICEGQAYDMEFESRDASVDEYLLMSAKKTGSLFEFCFEVSSLISDDYLEFKSELKELGRNLGIIFQIQDDILEMSTSSENMGKGTSSDIERKKKTILSSMALDHDKEKWASLQSKIEDFSLEEKKAMLKEYYNSSGIIDRSNGLLLNLEKKCKDIINLLPDTIHNDMNDLLNIIVKRKN
;
A
#
# COMPACT_ATOMS: atom_id res chain seq x y z
N LEU A 1 -7.41 -5.52 -12.37
CA LEU A 1 -6.86 -6.02 -11.11
C LEU A 1 -7.18 -5.07 -9.95
N HIS A 2 -6.65 -3.84 -9.93
CA HIS A 2 -6.79 -2.90 -8.80
C HIS A 2 -8.24 -2.68 -8.33
N ASN A 3 -9.18 -2.43 -9.24
CA ASN A 3 -10.58 -2.18 -8.85
C ASN A 3 -11.23 -3.37 -8.14
N PHE A 4 -10.88 -4.59 -8.52
CA PHE A 4 -11.37 -5.80 -7.84
C PHE A 4 -10.83 -5.88 -6.41
N THR A 5 -9.54 -5.61 -6.22
CA THR A 5 -8.93 -5.63 -4.88
C THR A 5 -9.52 -4.56 -3.97
N LEU A 6 -9.82 -3.35 -4.48
CA LEU A 6 -10.48 -2.29 -3.71
C LEU A 6 -11.89 -2.70 -3.24
N VAL A 7 -12.68 -3.36 -4.10
CA VAL A 7 -14.04 -3.78 -3.72
C VAL A 7 -14.02 -4.82 -2.60
N HIS A 8 -13.08 -5.77 -2.65
CA HIS A 8 -12.95 -6.77 -1.59
C HIS A 8 -12.32 -6.19 -0.32
N ASP A 9 -11.35 -5.29 -0.45
CA ASP A 9 -10.72 -4.56 0.65
C ASP A 9 -11.78 -3.75 1.43
N ASP A 10 -12.66 -3.02 0.72
CA ASP A 10 -13.76 -2.28 1.33
C ASP A 10 -14.69 -3.16 2.20
N ILE A 11 -14.90 -4.43 1.82
CA ILE A 11 -15.70 -5.37 2.64
C ILE A 11 -14.93 -5.77 3.89
N MET A 12 -13.64 -6.13 3.74
CA MET A 12 -12.78 -6.61 4.84
C MET A 12 -12.50 -5.46 5.83
N ASP A 13 -12.34 -4.27 5.31
CA ASP A 13 -12.10 -3.05 6.09
C ASP A 13 -13.40 -2.37 6.55
N GLU A 14 -14.58 -2.89 6.19
CA GLU A 14 -15.90 -2.31 6.49
C GLU A 14 -16.02 -0.82 6.13
N ASP A 15 -15.29 -0.36 5.10
CA ASP A 15 -15.23 1.04 4.70
C ASP A 15 -16.58 1.54 4.17
N ASP A 16 -17.09 2.64 4.70
CA ASP A 16 -18.36 3.23 4.25
C ASP A 16 -18.23 3.96 2.92
N LEU A 17 -17.08 4.61 2.69
CA LEU A 17 -16.78 5.44 1.54
C LEU A 17 -15.45 5.06 0.90
N ARG A 18 -15.42 5.09 -0.43
CA ARG A 18 -14.20 5.03 -1.25
C ARG A 18 -14.18 6.20 -2.22
N HIS A 19 -13.18 7.06 -2.16
CA HIS A 19 -13.11 8.29 -2.97
C HIS A 19 -14.38 9.16 -2.88
N ASN A 20 -14.92 9.32 -1.67
CA ASN A 20 -16.17 10.04 -1.38
C ASN A 20 -17.44 9.42 -2.01
N VAL A 21 -17.38 8.18 -2.45
CA VAL A 21 -18.51 7.42 -2.96
C VAL A 21 -18.83 6.26 -2.03
N VAL A 22 -20.11 6.02 -1.76
CA VAL A 22 -20.55 4.89 -0.93
C VAL A 22 -20.07 3.58 -1.53
N THR A 23 -19.41 2.74 -0.71
CA THR A 23 -18.89 1.45 -1.11
C THR A 23 -20.01 0.47 -1.51
N ILE A 24 -19.65 -0.55 -2.31
CA ILE A 24 -20.65 -1.47 -2.87
C ILE A 24 -21.39 -2.22 -1.76
N HIS A 25 -20.68 -2.71 -0.75
CA HIS A 25 -21.28 -3.47 0.36
C HIS A 25 -22.19 -2.62 1.26
N LYS A 26 -21.95 -1.32 1.36
CA LYS A 26 -22.83 -0.40 2.10
C LYS A 26 -24.04 0.04 1.26
N LYS A 27 -23.86 0.15 -0.07
CA LYS A 27 -24.94 0.54 -0.97
C LYS A 27 -25.95 -0.58 -1.22
N TRP A 28 -25.47 -1.83 -1.26
CA TRP A 28 -26.28 -3.02 -1.45
C TRP A 28 -26.10 -3.99 -0.27
N ASP A 29 -25.14 -4.91 -0.35
CA ASP A 29 -24.72 -5.85 0.69
C ASP A 29 -23.38 -6.50 0.34
N ASN A 30 -22.85 -7.32 1.26
CA ASN A 30 -21.58 -8.03 1.09
C ASN A 30 -21.63 -9.02 -0.09
N ALA A 31 -22.77 -9.68 -0.33
CA ALA A 31 -22.87 -10.66 -1.42
C ALA A 31 -22.75 -9.99 -2.79
N HIS A 32 -23.39 -8.84 -2.98
CA HIS A 32 -23.25 -8.05 -4.21
C HIS A 32 -21.82 -7.53 -4.39
N ALA A 33 -21.16 -7.11 -3.32
CA ALA A 33 -19.78 -6.63 -3.38
C ALA A 33 -18.81 -7.77 -3.74
N VAL A 34 -18.95 -8.96 -3.16
CA VAL A 34 -18.16 -10.14 -3.53
C VAL A 34 -18.34 -10.48 -5.01
N LEU A 35 -19.60 -10.56 -5.50
CA LEU A 35 -19.86 -10.86 -6.92
C LEU A 35 -19.32 -9.77 -7.86
N ALA A 36 -19.39 -8.50 -7.46
CA ALA A 36 -18.82 -7.40 -8.24
C ALA A 36 -17.29 -7.48 -8.33
N GLY A 37 -16.63 -7.76 -7.21
CA GLY A 37 -15.19 -7.99 -7.16
C GLY A 37 -14.77 -9.18 -8.02
N ASP A 38 -15.41 -10.35 -7.86
CA ASP A 38 -15.13 -11.54 -8.66
C ASP A 38 -15.31 -11.27 -10.16
N GLY A 39 -16.38 -10.58 -10.53
CA GLY A 39 -16.62 -10.18 -11.93
C GLY A 39 -15.51 -9.27 -12.47
N LEU A 40 -15.06 -8.29 -11.70
CA LEU A 40 -13.94 -7.42 -12.06
C LEU A 40 -12.63 -8.20 -12.17
N GLY A 41 -12.39 -9.15 -11.26
CA GLY A 41 -11.22 -10.05 -11.31
C GLY A 41 -11.20 -10.89 -12.58
N ALA A 42 -12.35 -11.45 -12.97
CA ALA A 42 -12.48 -12.26 -14.19
C ALA A 42 -12.27 -11.45 -15.49
N LEU A 43 -12.51 -10.13 -15.47
CA LEU A 43 -12.25 -9.28 -16.65
C LEU A 43 -10.75 -9.16 -16.95
N GLY A 44 -9.86 -9.22 -15.96
CA GLY A 44 -8.41 -9.14 -16.14
C GLY A 44 -7.89 -10.17 -17.14
N PRO A 45 -8.07 -11.48 -16.91
CA PRO A 45 -7.70 -12.54 -17.84
C PRO A 45 -8.30 -12.40 -19.25
N ILE A 46 -9.54 -11.91 -19.35
CA ILE A 46 -10.20 -11.65 -20.65
C ILE A 46 -9.44 -10.58 -21.44
N PHE A 47 -8.98 -9.51 -20.78
CA PHE A 47 -8.20 -8.47 -21.44
C PHE A 47 -6.78 -8.95 -21.77
N ILE A 48 -6.14 -9.70 -20.86
CA ILE A 48 -4.82 -10.29 -21.09
C ILE A 48 -4.86 -11.23 -22.30
N GLY A 49 -5.92 -12.03 -22.45
CA GLY A 49 -6.12 -12.92 -23.60
C GLY A 49 -6.18 -12.22 -24.97
N LYS A 50 -6.34 -10.90 -25.02
CA LYS A 50 -6.28 -10.09 -26.25
C LYS A 50 -4.86 -9.62 -26.60
N ILE A 51 -3.91 -9.75 -25.68
CA ILE A 51 -2.50 -9.40 -25.90
C ILE A 51 -1.90 -10.46 -26.82
N LYS A 52 -1.09 -10.03 -27.80
CA LYS A 52 -0.50 -10.95 -28.80
C LYS A 52 0.86 -11.51 -28.43
N ARG A 53 1.50 -10.93 -27.39
CA ARG A 53 2.85 -11.30 -26.95
C ARG A 53 2.86 -11.69 -25.49
N ASN A 54 3.62 -12.71 -25.14
CA ASN A 54 3.84 -13.16 -23.77
C ASN A 54 2.53 -13.33 -22.96
N THR A 55 1.41 -13.62 -23.65
CA THR A 55 0.06 -13.72 -23.05
C THR A 55 0.04 -14.69 -21.89
N LEU A 56 0.69 -15.87 -22.04
CA LEU A 56 0.73 -16.89 -20.99
C LEU A 56 1.53 -16.43 -19.78
N ASP A 57 2.68 -15.82 -20.00
CA ASP A 57 3.55 -15.33 -18.92
C ASP A 57 2.85 -14.20 -18.13
N ILE A 58 2.18 -13.29 -18.85
CA ILE A 58 1.39 -12.21 -18.24
C ILE A 58 0.21 -12.78 -17.44
N LEU A 59 -0.46 -13.82 -17.97
CA LEU A 59 -1.59 -14.45 -17.27
C LEU A 59 -1.13 -15.18 -16.01
N ILE A 60 -0.01 -15.90 -16.07
CA ILE A 60 0.59 -16.56 -14.90
C ILE A 60 0.92 -15.49 -13.86
N ARG A 61 1.65 -14.46 -14.27
CA ARG A 61 2.06 -13.38 -13.36
C ARG A 61 0.87 -12.63 -12.74
N TYR A 62 -0.21 -12.41 -13.52
CA TYR A 62 -1.45 -11.83 -13.03
C TYR A 62 -2.03 -12.63 -11.84
N ASN A 63 -2.07 -13.96 -11.95
CA ASN A 63 -2.59 -14.81 -10.88
C ASN A 63 -1.63 -14.88 -9.67
N GLU A 64 -0.31 -14.91 -9.90
CA GLU A 64 0.69 -14.84 -8.83
C GLU A 64 0.53 -13.56 -8.02
N VAL A 65 0.33 -12.41 -8.68
CA VAL A 65 0.12 -11.12 -8.02
C VAL A 65 -1.16 -11.11 -7.20
N ILE A 66 -2.23 -11.74 -7.68
CA ILE A 66 -3.46 -11.90 -6.88
C ILE A 66 -3.15 -12.66 -5.58
N LEU A 67 -2.41 -13.77 -5.68
CA LEU A 67 -2.02 -14.55 -4.49
C LEU A 67 -1.15 -13.71 -3.53
N GLU A 68 -0.16 -12.97 -4.05
CA GLU A 68 0.67 -12.09 -3.25
C GLU A 68 -0.14 -11.00 -2.53
N ILE A 69 -1.12 -10.38 -3.22
CA ILE A 69 -2.02 -9.39 -2.63
C ILE A 69 -2.90 -10.02 -1.55
N CYS A 70 -3.45 -11.22 -1.80
CA CYS A 70 -4.23 -11.95 -0.80
C CYS A 70 -3.40 -12.28 0.45
N GLU A 71 -2.15 -12.71 0.28
CA GLU A 71 -1.24 -12.94 1.40
C GLU A 71 -0.93 -11.63 2.16
N GLY A 72 -0.72 -10.52 1.42
CA GLY A 72 -0.51 -9.20 2.03
C GLY A 72 -1.70 -8.74 2.84
N GLN A 73 -2.91 -8.92 2.31
CA GLN A 73 -4.16 -8.61 3.03
C GLN A 73 -4.36 -9.53 4.25
N ALA A 74 -4.00 -10.81 4.15
CA ALA A 74 -4.07 -11.71 5.30
C ALA A 74 -3.13 -11.26 6.44
N TYR A 75 -1.91 -10.80 6.12
CA TYR A 75 -1.02 -10.20 7.11
C TYR A 75 -1.61 -8.93 7.71
N ASP A 76 -2.18 -8.04 6.90
CA ASP A 76 -2.79 -6.79 7.38
C ASP A 76 -3.90 -7.06 8.40
N MET A 77 -4.79 -8.02 8.11
CA MET A 77 -5.84 -8.49 9.02
C MET A 77 -5.27 -9.18 10.28
N GLU A 78 -4.24 -10.02 10.14
CA GLU A 78 -3.59 -10.69 11.28
C GLU A 78 -2.97 -9.67 12.23
N PHE A 79 -2.35 -8.61 11.70
CA PHE A 79 -1.71 -7.56 12.48
C PHE A 79 -2.70 -6.71 13.27
N GLU A 80 -3.99 -6.71 12.96
CA GLU A 80 -5.00 -6.08 13.82
C GLU A 80 -5.06 -6.73 15.22
N SER A 81 -4.75 -8.02 15.31
CA SER A 81 -4.81 -8.82 16.55
C SER A 81 -3.47 -8.98 17.26
N ARG A 82 -2.34 -8.68 16.62
CA ARG A 82 -0.99 -8.79 17.19
C ARG A 82 -0.08 -7.65 16.76
N ASP A 83 1.01 -7.49 17.48
CA ASP A 83 2.07 -6.57 17.07
C ASP A 83 2.79 -7.07 15.81
N ALA A 84 3.28 -6.12 15.00
CA ALA A 84 4.09 -6.37 13.84
C ALA A 84 5.39 -5.54 13.90
N SER A 85 6.53 -6.20 13.68
CA SER A 85 7.83 -5.52 13.53
C SER A 85 7.89 -4.71 12.23
N VAL A 86 8.89 -3.84 12.10
CA VAL A 86 9.13 -3.08 10.87
C VAL A 86 9.33 -4.01 9.67
N ASP A 87 10.06 -5.13 9.83
CA ASP A 87 10.28 -6.08 8.74
C ASP A 87 8.99 -6.78 8.32
N GLU A 88 8.12 -7.16 9.26
CA GLU A 88 6.81 -7.74 8.96
C GLU A 88 5.90 -6.74 8.26
N TYR A 89 5.89 -5.48 8.71
CA TYR A 89 5.15 -4.41 8.05
C TYR A 89 5.63 -4.20 6.61
N LEU A 90 6.95 -4.14 6.37
CA LEU A 90 7.51 -3.98 5.03
C LEU A 90 7.18 -5.18 4.13
N LEU A 91 7.17 -6.40 4.66
CA LEU A 91 6.75 -7.59 3.93
C LEU A 91 5.26 -7.52 3.53
N MET A 92 4.40 -7.15 4.48
CA MET A 92 2.97 -6.94 4.23
C MET A 92 2.76 -5.86 3.16
N SER A 93 3.41 -4.70 3.27
CA SER A 93 3.31 -3.59 2.32
C SER A 93 3.83 -3.98 0.93
N ALA A 94 4.93 -4.75 0.85
CA ALA A 94 5.45 -5.25 -0.42
C ALA A 94 4.46 -6.19 -1.10
N LYS A 95 3.76 -7.04 -0.34
CA LYS A 95 2.75 -7.98 -0.87
C LYS A 95 1.43 -7.29 -1.19
N LYS A 96 0.84 -6.54 -0.25
CA LYS A 96 -0.48 -5.90 -0.41
C LYS A 96 -0.47 -4.83 -1.49
N THR A 97 0.53 -3.95 -1.48
CA THR A 97 0.62 -2.76 -2.34
C THR A 97 1.73 -2.89 -3.39
N GLY A 98 2.92 -3.30 -2.99
CA GLY A 98 4.10 -3.40 -3.86
C GLY A 98 3.93 -4.35 -5.04
N SER A 99 3.27 -5.50 -4.84
CA SER A 99 3.03 -6.49 -5.89
C SER A 99 2.26 -5.94 -7.08
N LEU A 100 1.29 -5.05 -6.85
CA LEU A 100 0.52 -4.43 -7.93
C LEU A 100 1.41 -3.49 -8.77
N PHE A 101 2.21 -2.66 -8.12
CA PHE A 101 3.18 -1.80 -8.81
C PHE A 101 4.20 -2.65 -9.57
N GLU A 102 4.78 -3.66 -8.93
CA GLU A 102 5.70 -4.62 -9.54
C GLU A 102 5.10 -5.24 -10.81
N PHE A 103 3.84 -5.68 -10.75
CA PHE A 103 3.13 -6.24 -11.89
C PHE A 103 3.01 -5.26 -13.04
N CYS A 104 2.64 -4.00 -12.78
CA CYS A 104 2.52 -2.97 -13.83
C CYS A 104 3.85 -2.78 -14.57
N PHE A 105 4.95 -2.70 -13.85
CA PHE A 105 6.28 -2.53 -14.42
C PHE A 105 6.77 -3.79 -15.16
N GLU A 106 6.57 -4.97 -14.59
CA GLU A 106 6.93 -6.24 -15.20
C GLU A 106 6.17 -6.48 -16.52
N VAL A 107 4.86 -6.25 -16.52
CA VAL A 107 4.02 -6.41 -17.71
C VAL A 107 4.43 -5.45 -18.82
N SER A 108 4.83 -4.21 -18.49
CA SER A 108 5.32 -3.27 -19.50
C SER A 108 6.53 -3.82 -20.25
N SER A 109 7.46 -4.50 -19.55
CA SER A 109 8.62 -5.15 -20.18
C SER A 109 8.25 -6.39 -20.99
N LEU A 110 7.19 -7.12 -20.61
CA LEU A 110 6.72 -8.30 -21.33
C LEU A 110 5.96 -7.95 -22.63
N ILE A 111 5.35 -6.76 -22.67
CA ILE A 111 4.61 -6.28 -23.86
C ILE A 111 5.55 -5.64 -24.87
N SER A 112 6.62 -4.96 -24.41
CA SER A 112 7.61 -4.29 -25.24
C SER A 112 8.93 -5.06 -25.24
N ASP A 113 9.41 -5.43 -26.43
CA ASP A 113 10.72 -6.07 -26.59
C ASP A 113 11.87 -5.15 -26.16
N ASP A 114 11.67 -3.83 -26.18
CA ASP A 114 12.70 -2.82 -25.89
C ASP A 114 13.15 -2.82 -24.43
N TYR A 115 12.36 -3.37 -23.52
CA TYR A 115 12.61 -3.33 -22.06
C TYR A 115 12.73 -4.71 -21.42
N LEU A 116 12.73 -5.79 -22.20
CA LEU A 116 12.75 -7.16 -21.68
C LEU A 116 14.04 -7.46 -20.89
N GLU A 117 15.17 -6.90 -21.31
CA GLU A 117 16.45 -7.05 -20.61
C GLU A 117 16.48 -6.36 -19.25
N PHE A 118 15.62 -5.35 -19.03
CA PHE A 118 15.49 -4.59 -17.77
C PHE A 118 14.33 -5.08 -16.91
N LYS A 119 13.79 -6.26 -17.17
CA LYS A 119 12.64 -6.82 -16.45
C LYS A 119 12.86 -6.87 -14.92
N SER A 120 14.07 -7.26 -14.50
CA SER A 120 14.43 -7.37 -13.07
C SER A 120 14.44 -6.02 -12.38
N GLU A 121 15.06 -5.04 -13.00
CA GLU A 121 15.17 -3.66 -12.54
C GLU A 121 13.79 -2.99 -12.45
N LEU A 122 12.97 -3.18 -13.48
CA LEU A 122 11.60 -2.68 -13.52
C LEU A 122 10.74 -3.30 -12.41
N LYS A 123 10.86 -4.61 -12.16
CA LYS A 123 10.17 -5.28 -11.05
C LYS A 123 10.57 -4.68 -9.70
N GLU A 124 11.87 -4.55 -9.46
CA GLU A 124 12.38 -4.00 -8.20
C GLU A 124 11.97 -2.54 -8.02
N LEU A 125 12.03 -1.74 -9.09
CA LEU A 125 11.55 -0.35 -9.08
C LEU A 125 10.07 -0.29 -8.69
N GLY A 126 9.22 -1.07 -9.35
CA GLY A 126 7.80 -1.13 -9.06
C GLY A 126 7.52 -1.50 -7.59
N ARG A 127 8.17 -2.55 -7.08
CA ARG A 127 8.04 -2.96 -5.68
C ARG A 127 8.41 -1.85 -4.70
N ASN A 128 9.55 -1.19 -4.91
CA ASN A 128 10.00 -0.10 -4.03
C ASN A 128 9.06 1.11 -4.09
N LEU A 129 8.53 1.46 -5.28
CA LEU A 129 7.53 2.52 -5.43
C LEU A 129 6.24 2.21 -4.66
N GLY A 130 5.76 0.96 -4.69
CA GLY A 130 4.58 0.55 -3.92
C GLY A 130 4.80 0.61 -2.41
N ILE A 131 5.99 0.25 -1.92
CA ILE A 131 6.35 0.37 -0.49
C ILE A 131 6.42 1.86 -0.09
N ILE A 132 7.06 2.71 -0.91
CA ILE A 132 7.10 4.15 -0.67
C ILE A 132 5.68 4.71 -0.61
N PHE A 133 4.82 4.31 -1.54
CA PHE A 133 3.42 4.75 -1.58
C PHE A 133 2.69 4.42 -0.28
N GLN A 134 2.83 3.19 0.24
CA GLN A 134 2.19 2.77 1.48
C GLN A 134 2.73 3.53 2.70
N ILE A 135 4.06 3.68 2.82
CA ILE A 135 4.67 4.44 3.93
C ILE A 135 4.21 5.91 3.89
N GLN A 136 4.13 6.51 2.70
CA GLN A 136 3.63 7.88 2.55
C GLN A 136 2.15 8.00 2.97
N ASP A 137 1.33 7.03 2.62
CA ASP A 137 -0.09 7.00 3.00
C ASP A 137 -0.23 6.99 4.53
N ASP A 138 0.51 6.13 5.22
CA ASP A 138 0.53 6.04 6.69
C ASP A 138 0.96 7.36 7.36
N ILE A 139 2.00 8.01 6.84
CA ILE A 139 2.48 9.30 7.38
C ILE A 139 1.46 10.42 7.13
N LEU A 140 0.85 10.44 5.93
CA LEU A 140 -0.15 11.44 5.56
C LEU A 140 -1.41 11.29 6.40
N GLU A 141 -1.86 10.09 6.71
CA GLU A 141 -3.01 9.85 7.57
C GLU A 141 -2.84 10.48 8.95
N MET A 142 -1.64 10.41 9.53
CA MET A 142 -1.35 11.07 10.81
C MET A 142 -1.29 12.59 10.72
N SER A 143 -1.13 13.14 9.51
CA SER A 143 -0.98 14.59 9.28
C SER A 143 -2.31 15.28 8.96
N THR A 144 -3.29 14.52 8.44
CA THR A 144 -4.53 15.03 7.87
C THR A 144 -5.64 15.07 8.92
N SER A 145 -6.44 16.14 8.94
CA SER A 145 -7.67 16.21 9.73
C SER A 145 -8.72 15.25 9.14
N SER A 146 -9.54 14.65 10.00
CA SER A 146 -10.60 13.69 9.65
C SER A 146 -11.57 14.16 8.55
N GLU A 147 -11.76 15.47 8.39
CA GLU A 147 -12.67 16.06 7.39
C GLU A 147 -12.17 15.93 5.94
N ASN A 148 -10.87 15.69 5.72
CA ASN A 148 -10.24 15.69 4.38
C ASN A 148 -9.88 14.29 3.85
N MET A 149 -10.20 13.22 4.58
CA MET A 149 -9.68 11.88 4.24
C MET A 149 -10.43 11.13 3.15
N GLY A 150 -11.55 11.58 2.63
CA GLY A 150 -12.27 10.90 1.52
C GLY A 150 -12.64 9.41 1.78
N LYS A 151 -12.20 8.86 2.92
CA LYS A 151 -12.57 7.56 3.48
C LYS A 151 -13.65 7.79 4.54
N GLY A 152 -14.45 6.77 4.84
CA GLY A 152 -15.47 6.81 5.90
C GLY A 152 -14.90 7.07 7.29
N THR A 153 -15.78 7.12 8.28
CA THR A 153 -15.49 7.49 9.67
C THR A 153 -14.52 6.55 10.41
N SER A 154 -14.23 5.36 9.90
CA SER A 154 -13.28 4.43 10.52
C SER A 154 -11.85 4.74 10.06
N SER A 155 -11.05 5.34 10.95
CA SER A 155 -9.62 5.54 10.71
C SER A 155 -8.83 4.27 11.03
N ASP A 156 -7.63 4.11 10.44
CA ASP A 156 -6.70 3.03 10.76
C ASP A 156 -6.39 2.95 12.27
N ILE A 157 -6.48 4.07 12.97
CA ILE A 157 -6.32 4.15 14.43
C ILE A 157 -7.45 3.43 15.17
N GLU A 158 -8.72 3.61 14.76
CA GLU A 158 -9.86 2.94 15.38
C GLU A 158 -9.83 1.44 15.17
N ARG A 159 -9.37 1.01 14.00
CA ARG A 159 -9.18 -0.40 13.64
C ARG A 159 -7.93 -1.02 14.21
N LYS A 160 -7.10 -0.25 14.90
CA LYS A 160 -5.79 -0.70 15.40
C LYS A 160 -4.88 -1.25 14.30
N LYS A 161 -5.03 -0.77 13.04
CA LYS A 161 -4.15 -1.16 11.93
C LYS A 161 -2.70 -0.85 12.24
N LYS A 162 -1.81 -1.73 11.82
CA LYS A 162 -0.38 -1.52 12.01
C LYS A 162 0.18 -0.73 10.85
N THR A 163 0.65 0.48 11.15
CA THR A 163 1.33 1.39 10.24
C THR A 163 2.84 1.29 10.43
N ILE A 164 3.62 1.83 9.50
CA ILE A 164 5.07 1.95 9.68
C ILE A 164 5.42 2.67 10.99
N LEU A 165 4.63 3.69 11.37
CA LEU A 165 4.85 4.47 12.59
C LEU A 165 4.65 3.63 13.85
N SER A 166 3.57 2.82 13.90
CA SER A 166 3.29 1.94 15.04
C SER A 166 4.31 0.81 15.16
N SER A 167 4.76 0.23 14.03
CA SER A 167 5.81 -0.80 14.03
C SER A 167 7.17 -0.24 14.47
N MET A 168 7.53 0.97 14.01
CA MET A 168 8.73 1.66 14.50
C MET A 168 8.65 2.05 15.98
N ALA A 169 7.45 2.38 16.48
CA ALA A 169 7.22 2.67 17.89
C ALA A 169 7.45 1.43 18.76
N LEU A 170 6.93 0.29 18.32
CA LEU A 170 7.14 -0.99 18.98
C LEU A 170 8.64 -1.36 19.04
N ASP A 171 9.36 -1.23 17.92
CA ASP A 171 10.79 -1.54 17.85
C ASP A 171 11.65 -0.54 18.64
N HIS A 172 11.17 0.69 18.83
CA HIS A 172 11.90 1.72 19.57
C HIS A 172 11.86 1.50 21.08
N ASP A 173 10.65 1.31 21.64
CA ASP A 173 10.43 1.09 23.09
C ASP A 173 9.08 0.39 23.29
N LYS A 174 9.12 -0.94 23.35
CA LYS A 174 7.92 -1.79 23.47
C LYS A 174 7.09 -1.49 24.71
N GLU A 175 7.75 -1.24 25.86
CA GLU A 175 7.04 -1.02 27.13
C GLU A 175 6.31 0.33 27.11
N LYS A 176 7.00 1.36 26.63
CA LYS A 176 6.43 2.72 26.49
C LYS A 176 5.29 2.77 25.47
N TRP A 177 5.48 2.05 24.37
CA TRP A 177 4.45 1.91 23.34
C TRP A 177 3.21 1.21 23.87
N ALA A 178 3.33 0.08 24.55
CA ALA A 178 2.21 -0.65 25.16
C ALA A 178 1.50 0.21 26.23
N SER A 179 2.27 0.93 27.05
CA SER A 179 1.70 1.87 28.05
C SER A 179 0.89 2.98 27.39
N LEU A 180 1.39 3.57 26.29
CA LEU A 180 0.67 4.59 25.53
C LEU A 180 -0.63 4.04 24.94
N GLN A 181 -0.58 2.87 24.29
CA GLN A 181 -1.76 2.24 23.69
C GLN A 181 -2.85 1.99 24.74
N SER A 182 -2.48 1.43 25.90
CA SER A 182 -3.43 1.22 26.98
C SER A 182 -4.02 2.55 27.52
N LYS A 183 -3.19 3.59 27.62
CA LYS A 183 -3.61 4.90 28.11
C LYS A 183 -4.63 5.58 27.19
N ILE A 184 -4.47 5.43 25.85
CA ILE A 184 -5.32 6.14 24.89
C ILE A 184 -6.59 5.36 24.51
N GLU A 185 -6.80 4.15 25.03
CA GLU A 185 -7.88 3.27 24.59
C GLU A 185 -9.27 3.90 24.69
N ASP A 186 -9.53 4.63 25.79
CA ASP A 186 -10.83 5.26 26.10
C ASP A 186 -10.97 6.71 25.58
N PHE A 187 -9.95 7.24 24.87
CA PHE A 187 -10.01 8.60 24.35
C PHE A 187 -10.74 8.67 23.00
N SER A 188 -11.23 9.86 22.65
CA SER A 188 -11.79 10.13 21.32
C SER A 188 -10.73 9.97 20.23
N LEU A 189 -11.16 9.76 18.99
CA LEU A 189 -10.25 9.61 17.85
C LEU A 189 -9.27 10.79 17.70
N GLU A 190 -9.77 12.02 17.86
CA GLU A 190 -8.96 13.23 17.75
C GLU A 190 -7.90 13.31 18.86
N GLU A 191 -8.27 12.95 20.09
CA GLU A 191 -7.32 12.88 21.21
C GLU A 191 -6.28 11.79 20.98
N LYS A 192 -6.71 10.59 20.52
CA LYS A 192 -5.79 9.51 20.14
C LYS A 192 -4.77 9.99 19.09
N LYS A 193 -5.24 10.63 18.02
CA LYS A 193 -4.37 11.20 16.97
C LYS A 193 -3.37 12.20 17.54
N ALA A 194 -3.82 13.12 18.37
CA ALA A 194 -2.96 14.14 18.98
C ALA A 194 -1.85 13.49 19.84
N MET A 195 -2.21 12.53 20.69
CA MET A 195 -1.28 11.85 21.58
C MET A 195 -0.28 10.96 20.80
N LEU A 196 -0.74 10.24 19.78
CA LEU A 196 0.13 9.45 18.91
C LEU A 196 1.10 10.34 18.14
N LYS A 197 0.62 11.46 17.57
CA LYS A 197 1.45 12.42 16.85
C LYS A 197 2.53 13.02 17.75
N GLU A 198 2.19 13.40 18.96
CA GLU A 198 3.15 13.90 19.96
C GLU A 198 4.21 12.83 20.28
N TYR A 199 3.78 11.60 20.51
CA TYR A 199 4.70 10.49 20.79
C TYR A 199 5.64 10.22 19.62
N TYR A 200 5.13 10.12 18.40
CA TYR A 200 5.95 9.86 17.22
C TYR A 200 6.97 10.97 16.95
N ASN A 201 6.60 12.24 17.18
CA ASN A 201 7.53 13.36 17.07
C ASN A 201 8.59 13.35 18.16
N SER A 202 8.19 13.22 19.43
CA SER A 202 9.10 13.29 20.58
C SER A 202 10.06 12.11 20.67
N SER A 203 9.68 10.95 20.12
CA SER A 203 10.54 9.74 20.06
C SER A 203 11.39 9.64 18.78
N GLY A 204 11.31 10.62 17.87
CA GLY A 204 12.06 10.63 16.61
C GLY A 204 11.61 9.57 15.59
N ILE A 205 10.40 9.00 15.75
CA ILE A 205 9.86 7.98 14.85
C ILE A 205 9.55 8.59 13.47
N ILE A 206 9.03 9.82 13.43
CA ILE A 206 8.80 10.54 12.17
C ILE A 206 10.11 10.73 11.40
N ASP A 207 11.19 11.11 12.06
CA ASP A 207 12.49 11.29 11.40
C ASP A 207 13.05 9.96 10.89
N ARG A 208 12.85 8.87 11.63
CA ARG A 208 13.25 7.51 11.21
C ARG A 208 12.44 7.04 9.99
N SER A 209 11.14 7.28 9.97
CA SER A 209 10.28 6.93 8.82
C SER A 209 10.65 7.74 7.57
N ASN A 210 10.93 9.03 7.71
CA ASN A 210 11.46 9.88 6.64
C ASN A 210 12.83 9.39 6.15
N GLY A 211 13.71 8.96 7.06
CA GLY A 211 14.99 8.34 6.72
C GLY A 211 14.84 7.06 5.90
N LEU A 212 13.85 6.22 6.23
CA LEU A 212 13.53 5.02 5.45
C LEU A 212 13.06 5.39 4.05
N LEU A 213 12.16 6.38 3.92
CA LEU A 213 11.69 6.88 2.63
C LEU A 213 12.84 7.40 1.76
N LEU A 214 13.76 8.19 2.33
CA LEU A 214 14.94 8.70 1.61
C LEU A 214 15.84 7.57 1.11
N ASN A 215 16.01 6.50 1.90
CA ASN A 215 16.77 5.32 1.48
C ASN A 215 16.10 4.57 0.32
N LEU A 216 14.78 4.39 0.38
CA LEU A 216 14.01 3.77 -0.70
C LEU A 216 14.01 4.63 -1.96
N GLU A 217 13.85 5.95 -1.82
CA GLU A 217 13.95 6.91 -2.94
C GLU A 217 15.33 6.83 -3.62
N LYS A 218 16.40 6.77 -2.82
CA LYS A 218 17.75 6.58 -3.36
C LYS A 218 17.87 5.28 -4.14
N LYS A 219 17.38 4.15 -3.59
CA LYS A 219 17.36 2.87 -4.30
C LYS A 219 16.62 2.96 -5.63
N CYS A 220 15.45 3.63 -5.64
CA CYS A 220 14.70 3.83 -6.89
C CYS A 220 15.52 4.61 -7.92
N LYS A 221 16.21 5.69 -7.51
CA LYS A 221 17.07 6.48 -8.39
C LYS A 221 18.25 5.66 -8.93
N ASP A 222 18.88 4.84 -8.07
CA ASP A 222 19.97 3.97 -8.48
C ASP A 222 19.49 2.94 -9.54
N ILE A 223 18.28 2.38 -9.37
CA ILE A 223 17.66 1.48 -10.35
C ILE A 223 17.32 2.24 -11.64
N ILE A 224 16.74 3.42 -11.58
CA ILE A 224 16.40 4.23 -12.75
C ILE A 224 17.63 4.51 -13.58
N ASN A 225 18.79 4.75 -12.99
CA ASN A 225 20.05 4.97 -13.70
C ASN A 225 20.56 3.73 -14.46
N LEU A 226 20.04 2.53 -14.16
CA LEU A 226 20.35 1.30 -14.91
C LEU A 226 19.42 1.10 -16.11
N LEU A 227 18.30 1.82 -16.18
CA LEU A 227 17.32 1.73 -17.25
C LEU A 227 17.79 2.54 -18.49
N PRO A 228 17.17 2.37 -19.66
CA PRO A 228 17.45 3.20 -20.82
C PRO A 228 17.18 4.69 -20.59
N ASP A 229 18.06 5.57 -21.05
CA ASP A 229 17.94 7.03 -20.90
C ASP A 229 16.59 7.58 -21.39
N THR A 230 15.99 6.90 -22.38
CA THR A 230 14.70 7.30 -22.96
C THR A 230 13.55 7.35 -21.98
N ILE A 231 13.62 6.61 -20.86
CA ILE A 231 12.55 6.56 -19.83
C ILE A 231 12.97 7.18 -18.49
N HIS A 232 14.22 7.67 -18.35
CA HIS A 232 14.70 8.24 -17.10
C HIS A 232 13.81 9.38 -16.58
N ASN A 233 13.42 10.30 -17.48
CA ASN A 233 12.59 11.45 -17.07
C ASN A 233 11.22 10.99 -16.58
N ASP A 234 10.55 10.11 -17.30
CA ASP A 234 9.22 9.60 -16.95
C ASP A 234 9.26 8.83 -15.62
N MET A 235 10.31 8.01 -15.39
CA MET A 235 10.47 7.27 -14.14
C MET A 235 10.78 8.19 -12.97
N ASN A 236 11.62 9.21 -13.16
CA ASN A 236 11.89 10.20 -12.12
C ASN A 236 10.66 11.07 -11.81
N ASP A 237 9.86 11.43 -12.81
CA ASP A 237 8.61 12.17 -12.60
C ASP A 237 7.60 11.32 -11.83
N LEU A 238 7.45 10.04 -12.15
CA LEU A 238 6.62 9.12 -11.39
C LEU A 238 7.09 8.97 -9.94
N LEU A 239 8.39 8.76 -9.72
CA LEU A 239 8.98 8.72 -8.37
C LEU A 239 8.69 10.00 -7.61
N ASN A 240 8.87 11.17 -8.24
CA ASN A 240 8.57 12.47 -7.63
C ASN A 240 7.09 12.64 -7.26
N ILE A 241 6.16 12.16 -8.10
CA ILE A 241 4.72 12.20 -7.83
C ILE A 241 4.41 11.37 -6.59
N ILE A 242 4.97 10.17 -6.47
CA ILE A 242 4.74 9.27 -5.33
C ILE A 242 5.36 9.84 -4.05
N VAL A 243 6.62 10.29 -4.10
CA VAL A 243 7.36 10.80 -2.92
C VAL A 243 6.81 12.16 -2.43
N LYS A 244 6.35 13.04 -3.34
CA LYS A 244 5.84 14.38 -3.00
C LYS A 244 4.32 14.44 -2.89
N ARG A 245 3.66 13.29 -2.83
CA ARG A 245 2.21 13.22 -2.69
C ARG A 245 1.77 14.07 -1.49
N LYS A 246 0.81 14.97 -1.77
CA LYS A 246 0.06 15.74 -0.76
C LYS A 246 -1.39 15.34 -0.93
N ASN A 247 -2.11 15.21 0.18
CA ASN A 247 -3.56 14.97 0.14
C ASN A 247 -4.30 16.07 -0.59
#